data_b9f18ad48bfca0f1fa263c0e79aafc30
#
_entry.id   b9f18ad48bfca0f1fa263c0e79aafc30
#
_cell.length_a   1.000
_cell.length_b   1.000
_cell.length_c   1.000
_cell.angle_alpha   90.00
_cell.angle_beta   90.00
_cell.angle_gamma   90.00
#
_symmetry.space_group_name_H-M   'P 1'
#
loop_
_entity.id
_entity.type
_entity.pdbx_description
1 polymer ?
#
loop_
_entity_poly.entity_id
_entity_poly.type
_entity_poly.pdbx_seq_one_letter_code
_entity_poly.pdbx_strand_id
1 'polypeptide(L)'
;MRAARSLATLDEVESGDHVCQLLEPAENAVERSRAFVADGALFGDKLVIVGADGRPAPEFADAPALVVLDPARLEGSSLLAAVRREAASAGREGFRSLRILRHVTADHRGPRPDTMLQSELDLEAFAADSGATVLCTYRPGDWDPPILDQVRCVHPHHVGSRPEAPGFRVFRTGEGRWTVSGVIDAEGAAAFGAVLRSLVAHATTLRLTCHDLEFFDAAGMSVLADAARLLPERVVIIEGANETVRLCWGLSGFAVPEVPVVMVP
;
A
#
# COMPACT_ATOMS: atom_id res chain seq x y z
N MET A 1 -3.06 17.51 0.89
CA MET A 1 -2.91 16.53 -0.20
C MET A 1 -1.89 15.50 0.30
N ARG A 2 -2.24 14.23 0.27
CA ARG A 2 -1.36 13.16 0.75
C ARG A 2 -0.17 13.03 -0.20
N ALA A 3 1.05 13.02 0.32
CA ALA A 3 2.29 12.91 -0.45
C ALA A 3 3.13 11.75 0.08
N ALA A 4 3.88 11.10 -0.80
CA ALA A 4 4.81 10.06 -0.40
C ALA A 4 5.98 10.64 0.40
N ARG A 5 6.35 9.98 1.53
CA ARG A 5 7.42 10.45 2.42
C ARG A 5 8.31 9.31 2.88
N SER A 6 9.58 9.60 3.12
CA SER A 6 10.46 8.77 3.92
C SER A 6 10.48 9.35 5.34
N LEU A 7 10.15 8.54 6.33
CA LEU A 7 10.07 8.92 7.74
C LEU A 7 11.33 8.45 8.45
N ALA A 8 11.91 9.31 9.28
CA ALA A 8 13.09 8.92 10.06
C ALA A 8 12.69 7.98 11.22
N THR A 9 11.55 8.24 11.84
CA THR A 9 11.03 7.50 12.99
C THR A 9 9.51 7.27 12.87
N LEU A 10 8.96 6.40 13.71
CA LEU A 10 7.52 6.16 13.82
C LEU A 10 6.76 7.33 14.44
N ASP A 11 7.44 8.26 15.13
CA ASP A 11 6.82 9.45 15.73
C ASP A 11 6.34 10.46 14.65
N GLU A 12 6.83 10.31 13.41
CA GLU A 12 6.41 11.13 12.27
C GLU A 12 5.16 10.62 11.55
N VAL A 13 4.63 9.48 12.02
CA VAL A 13 3.44 8.86 11.41
C VAL A 13 2.20 9.63 11.77
N GLU A 14 1.46 10.07 10.76
CA GLU A 14 0.23 10.84 10.89
C GLU A 14 -1.02 9.98 10.71
N SER A 15 -2.16 10.52 11.10
CA SER A 15 -3.46 9.84 10.90
C SER A 15 -3.75 9.65 9.41
N GLY A 16 -4.14 8.44 9.04
CA GLY A 16 -4.39 8.07 7.66
C GLY A 16 -3.14 7.57 6.89
N ASP A 17 -1.98 7.54 7.53
CA ASP A 17 -0.78 7.02 6.88
C ASP A 17 -0.80 5.49 6.77
N HIS A 18 -0.31 4.99 5.64
CA HIS A 18 0.01 3.59 5.44
C HIS A 18 1.52 3.45 5.25
N VAL A 19 2.17 2.78 6.18
CA VAL A 19 3.61 2.83 6.38
C VAL A 19 4.22 1.44 6.23
N CYS A 20 5.28 1.34 5.42
CA CYS A 20 6.13 0.15 5.33
C CYS A 20 7.35 0.31 6.24
N GLN A 21 7.63 -0.69 7.04
CA GLN A 21 8.86 -0.81 7.82
C GLN A 21 9.57 -2.11 7.48
N LEU A 22 10.79 -2.00 6.98
CA LEU A 22 11.66 -3.15 6.78
C LEU A 22 12.49 -3.38 8.04
N LEU A 23 12.45 -4.61 8.55
CA LEU A 23 13.17 -5.03 9.74
C LEU A 23 14.47 -5.73 9.38
N GLU A 24 15.56 -5.37 10.04
CA GLU A 24 16.79 -6.13 9.96
C GLU A 24 16.61 -7.54 10.59
N PRO A 25 17.41 -8.54 10.18
CA PRO A 25 17.25 -9.90 10.67
C PRO A 25 17.28 -10.04 12.21
N ALA A 26 18.05 -9.19 12.88
CA ALA A 26 18.20 -9.19 14.34
C ALA A 26 17.20 -8.29 15.07
N GLU A 27 16.42 -7.48 14.36
CA GLU A 27 15.47 -6.56 15.00
C GLU A 27 14.23 -7.29 15.51
N ASN A 28 13.80 -6.91 16.70
CA ASN A 28 12.54 -7.38 17.28
C ASN A 28 11.39 -6.52 16.76
N ALA A 29 10.44 -7.13 16.04
CA ALA A 29 9.30 -6.45 15.44
C ALA A 29 8.43 -5.74 16.51
N VAL A 30 8.23 -6.36 17.66
CA VAL A 30 7.45 -5.81 18.78
C VAL A 30 8.11 -4.55 19.34
N GLU A 31 9.40 -4.62 19.58
CA GLU A 31 10.17 -3.48 20.09
C GLU A 31 10.19 -2.31 19.10
N ARG A 32 10.39 -2.62 17.82
CA ARG A 32 10.39 -1.61 16.74
C ARG A 32 9.03 -0.96 16.53
N SER A 33 7.94 -1.61 16.90
CA SER A 33 6.57 -1.09 16.78
C SER A 33 6.04 -0.44 18.06
N ARG A 34 6.81 -0.44 19.14
CA ARG A 34 6.35 0.03 20.46
C ARG A 34 5.87 1.48 20.44
N ALA A 35 6.62 2.39 19.81
CA ALA A 35 6.23 3.80 19.69
C ALA A 35 4.90 3.94 18.97
N PHE A 36 4.70 3.23 17.86
CA PHE A 36 3.45 3.23 17.10
C PHE A 36 2.23 2.81 17.93
N VAL A 37 2.38 1.78 18.77
CA VAL A 37 1.31 1.31 19.67
C VAL A 37 1.06 2.31 20.81
N ALA A 38 2.13 2.85 21.41
CA ALA A 38 2.03 3.81 22.51
C ALA A 38 1.33 5.11 22.07
N ASP A 39 1.66 5.62 20.89
CA ASP A 39 1.00 6.78 20.30
C ASP A 39 -0.49 6.54 20.05
N GLY A 40 -0.86 5.34 19.57
CA GLY A 40 -2.27 4.98 19.42
C GLY A 40 -3.05 5.09 20.72
N ALA A 41 -2.50 4.53 21.79
CA ALA A 41 -3.09 4.64 23.12
C ALA A 41 -3.16 6.09 23.62
N LEU A 42 -2.09 6.87 23.41
CA LEU A 42 -2.00 8.27 23.82
C LEU A 42 -3.03 9.16 23.10
N PHE A 43 -3.21 8.93 21.80
CA PHE A 43 -4.13 9.73 20.98
C PHE A 43 -5.58 9.25 21.00
N GLY A 44 -5.88 8.15 21.72
CA GLY A 44 -7.24 7.61 21.82
C GLY A 44 -7.69 6.85 20.57
N ASP A 45 -6.77 6.22 19.88
CA ASP A 45 -7.08 5.31 18.77
C ASP A 45 -7.38 3.90 19.31
N LYS A 46 -8.29 3.19 18.66
CA LYS A 46 -8.47 1.75 18.89
C LYS A 46 -7.34 0.99 18.20
N LEU A 47 -6.68 0.10 18.95
CA LEU A 47 -5.54 -0.65 18.46
C LEU A 47 -5.98 -1.99 17.86
N VAL A 48 -5.49 -2.32 16.68
CA VAL A 48 -5.66 -3.62 16.04
C VAL A 48 -4.29 -4.17 15.68
N ILE A 49 -3.96 -5.34 16.20
CA ILE A 49 -2.76 -6.09 15.80
C ILE A 49 -3.19 -7.25 14.90
N VAL A 50 -2.58 -7.32 13.72
CA VAL A 50 -2.77 -8.42 12.77
C VAL A 50 -1.51 -9.30 12.82
N GLY A 51 -1.65 -10.52 13.32
CA GLY A 51 -0.51 -11.42 13.50
C GLY A 51 -0.92 -12.89 13.60
N ALA A 52 0.03 -13.78 13.37
CA ALA A 52 -0.19 -15.21 13.16
C ALA A 52 -0.71 -15.99 14.38
N ASP A 53 -0.54 -15.50 15.59
CA ASP A 53 -0.84 -16.30 16.79
C ASP A 53 -2.16 -15.91 17.49
N GLY A 54 -2.87 -14.91 16.98
CA GLY A 54 -4.13 -14.44 17.59
C GLY A 54 -3.97 -13.97 19.05
N ARG A 55 -2.73 -13.70 19.47
CA ARG A 55 -2.38 -13.20 20.81
C ARG A 55 -1.53 -11.95 20.68
N PRO A 56 -1.77 -10.95 21.52
CA PRO A 56 -0.86 -9.81 21.60
C PRO A 56 0.49 -10.29 22.16
N ALA A 57 1.56 -9.66 21.70
CA ALA A 57 2.82 -9.77 22.41
C ALA A 57 2.62 -9.30 23.86
N PRO A 58 3.28 -9.91 24.86
CA PRO A 58 3.13 -9.55 26.27
C PRO A 58 3.28 -8.04 26.53
N GLU A 59 4.17 -7.39 25.77
CA GLU A 59 4.44 -5.95 25.84
C GLU A 59 3.24 -5.07 25.45
N PHE A 60 2.28 -5.61 24.71
CA PHE A 60 1.08 -4.92 24.27
C PHE A 60 -0.19 -5.37 25.00
N ALA A 61 -0.08 -6.36 25.89
CA ALA A 61 -1.23 -6.96 26.56
C ALA A 61 -2.06 -5.96 27.38
N ASP A 62 -1.41 -4.93 27.91
CA ASP A 62 -2.04 -3.89 28.73
C ASP A 62 -2.50 -2.67 27.89
N ALA A 63 -2.34 -2.70 26.58
CA ALA A 63 -2.79 -1.59 25.73
C ALA A 63 -4.33 -1.50 25.76
N PRO A 64 -4.88 -0.32 26.06
CA PRO A 64 -6.34 -0.14 26.13
C PRO A 64 -6.97 -0.42 24.77
N ALA A 65 -8.10 -1.12 24.77
CA ALA A 65 -8.90 -1.42 23.57
C ALA A 65 -8.13 -2.13 22.45
N LEU A 66 -7.25 -3.04 22.82
CA LEU A 66 -6.51 -3.86 21.87
C LEU A 66 -7.36 -5.01 21.34
N VAL A 67 -7.42 -5.11 20.01
CA VAL A 67 -7.99 -6.25 19.28
C VAL A 67 -6.88 -6.97 18.53
N VAL A 68 -6.86 -8.30 18.62
CA VAL A 68 -5.92 -9.12 17.84
C VAL A 68 -6.69 -9.90 16.77
N LEU A 69 -6.29 -9.72 15.53
CA LEU A 69 -6.83 -10.45 14.38
C LEU A 69 -5.82 -11.50 13.93
N ASP A 70 -6.24 -12.75 13.90
CA ASP A 70 -5.49 -13.84 13.28
C ASP A 70 -5.98 -14.04 11.85
N PRO A 71 -5.18 -13.71 10.81
CA PRO A 71 -5.59 -13.86 9.41
C PRO A 71 -6.03 -15.29 9.06
N ALA A 72 -5.43 -16.29 9.68
CA ALA A 72 -5.76 -17.70 9.45
C ALA A 72 -7.16 -18.08 9.98
N ARG A 73 -7.71 -17.31 10.89
CA ARG A 73 -9.02 -17.54 11.51
C ARG A 73 -10.13 -16.61 10.97
N LEU A 74 -9.83 -15.80 9.98
CA LEU A 74 -10.82 -14.92 9.33
C LEU A 74 -11.70 -15.75 8.37
N GLU A 75 -12.38 -16.79 8.89
CA GLU A 75 -13.23 -17.71 8.13
C GLU A 75 -14.18 -16.94 7.20
N GLY A 76 -13.99 -17.09 5.87
CA GLY A 76 -14.83 -16.49 4.84
C GLY A 76 -14.84 -14.96 4.79
N SER A 77 -14.05 -14.29 5.63
CA SER A 77 -13.93 -12.82 5.66
C SER A 77 -12.52 -12.39 5.28
N SER A 78 -12.40 -11.41 4.37
CA SER A 78 -11.10 -10.80 4.08
C SER A 78 -10.59 -9.98 5.27
N LEU A 79 -9.27 -9.77 5.35
CA LEU A 79 -8.67 -8.84 6.33
C LEU A 79 -9.33 -7.46 6.24
N LEU A 80 -9.58 -6.97 5.03
CA LEU A 80 -10.27 -5.69 4.80
C LEU A 80 -11.65 -5.65 5.47
N ALA A 81 -12.44 -6.73 5.37
CA ALA A 81 -13.75 -6.80 6.01
C ALA A 81 -13.63 -6.79 7.54
N ALA A 82 -12.61 -7.44 8.10
CA ALA A 82 -12.36 -7.45 9.53
C ALA A 82 -11.97 -6.05 10.04
N VAL A 83 -11.01 -5.37 9.42
CA VAL A 83 -10.58 -4.03 9.84
C VAL A 83 -11.69 -2.99 9.66
N ARG A 84 -12.55 -3.12 8.63
CA ARG A 84 -13.73 -2.26 8.48
C ARG A 84 -14.74 -2.44 9.62
N ARG A 85 -14.96 -3.66 10.10
CA ARG A 85 -15.80 -3.90 11.28
C ARG A 85 -15.23 -3.25 12.53
N GLU A 86 -13.90 -3.37 12.72
CA GLU A 86 -13.23 -2.74 13.86
C GLU A 86 -13.26 -1.20 13.78
N ALA A 87 -13.13 -0.61 12.60
CA ALA A 87 -13.26 0.84 12.42
C ALA A 87 -14.68 1.32 12.76
N ALA A 88 -15.69 0.60 12.28
CA ALA A 88 -17.08 0.91 12.65
C ALA A 88 -17.34 0.73 14.14
N SER A 89 -16.70 -0.26 14.80
CA SER A 89 -16.76 -0.44 16.25
C SER A 89 -16.08 0.71 16.98
N ALA A 90 -14.87 1.08 16.55
CA ALA A 90 -14.11 2.19 17.14
C ALA A 90 -14.92 3.49 17.20
N GLY A 91 -15.60 3.85 16.11
CA GLY A 91 -16.48 5.03 16.08
C GLY A 91 -17.65 4.95 17.08
N ARG A 92 -18.27 3.78 17.25
CA ARG A 92 -19.36 3.60 18.24
C ARG A 92 -18.85 3.60 19.67
N GLU A 93 -17.63 3.15 19.90
CA GLU A 93 -16.98 3.09 21.21
C GLU A 93 -16.35 4.43 21.63
N GLY A 94 -16.36 5.43 20.75
CA GLY A 94 -15.85 6.78 21.02
C GLY A 94 -14.34 6.94 20.81
N PHE A 95 -13.68 6.01 20.12
CA PHE A 95 -12.29 6.17 19.72
C PHE A 95 -12.15 7.20 18.59
N ARG A 96 -11.02 7.89 18.56
CA ARG A 96 -10.71 8.89 17.54
C ARG A 96 -10.58 8.26 16.16
N SER A 97 -9.85 7.15 16.07
CA SER A 97 -9.54 6.44 14.83
C SER A 97 -9.16 4.98 15.10
N LEU A 98 -8.77 4.28 14.06
CA LEU A 98 -8.20 2.94 14.13
C LEU A 98 -6.71 3.00 13.82
N ARG A 99 -5.90 2.31 14.63
CA ARG A 99 -4.47 2.15 14.40
C ARG A 99 -4.16 0.66 14.26
N ILE A 100 -3.60 0.27 13.11
CA ILE A 100 -3.40 -1.12 12.72
C ILE A 100 -1.90 -1.41 12.65
N LEU A 101 -1.43 -2.35 13.45
CA LEU A 101 -0.10 -2.92 13.36
C LEU A 101 -0.19 -4.30 12.69
N ARG A 102 0.49 -4.47 11.57
CA ARG A 102 0.52 -5.74 10.84
C ARG A 102 1.94 -6.26 10.76
N HIS A 103 2.21 -7.39 11.43
CA HIS A 103 3.44 -8.15 11.24
C HIS A 103 3.22 -9.16 10.11
N VAL A 104 3.86 -8.91 8.96
CA VAL A 104 3.69 -9.73 7.77
C VAL A 104 4.79 -10.78 7.73
N THR A 105 4.40 -12.04 7.91
CA THR A 105 5.30 -13.19 7.86
C THR A 105 5.08 -14.00 6.58
N ALA A 106 6.14 -14.58 6.05
CA ALA A 106 6.08 -15.42 4.85
C ALA A 106 5.77 -16.90 5.15
N ASP A 107 5.42 -17.22 6.40
CA ASP A 107 5.02 -18.57 6.77
C ASP A 107 3.63 -18.92 6.20
N HIS A 108 3.25 -20.19 6.32
CA HIS A 108 1.96 -20.73 5.83
C HIS A 108 0.72 -20.09 6.51
N ARG A 109 0.90 -19.26 7.53
CA ARG A 109 -0.17 -18.51 8.23
C ARG A 109 -0.26 -17.06 7.73
N GLY A 110 0.75 -16.59 6.99
CA GLY A 110 0.77 -15.27 6.35
C GLY A 110 -0.07 -15.21 5.08
N PRO A 111 -0.19 -14.05 4.46
CA PRO A 111 -0.86 -13.91 3.17
C PRO A 111 -0.08 -14.69 2.11
N ARG A 112 -0.81 -15.32 1.21
CA ARG A 112 -0.18 -15.97 0.06
C ARG A 112 0.47 -14.91 -0.84
N PRO A 113 1.63 -15.20 -1.44
CA PRO A 113 2.33 -14.23 -2.29
C PRO A 113 1.47 -13.62 -3.39
N ASP A 114 0.59 -14.40 -3.98
CA ASP A 114 -0.33 -13.99 -5.05
C ASP A 114 -1.47 -13.07 -4.57
N THR A 115 -1.76 -13.04 -3.26
CA THR A 115 -2.81 -12.19 -2.68
C THR A 115 -2.26 -11.04 -1.84
N MET A 116 -0.95 -11.01 -1.59
CA MET A 116 -0.34 -10.05 -0.69
C MET A 116 -0.44 -8.62 -1.24
N LEU A 117 -0.09 -8.42 -2.51
CA LEU A 117 -0.18 -7.11 -3.16
C LEU A 117 -1.61 -6.56 -3.11
N GLN A 118 -2.62 -7.39 -3.39
CA GLN A 118 -4.01 -6.96 -3.31
C GLN A 118 -4.39 -6.57 -1.88
N SER A 119 -3.95 -7.34 -0.89
CA SER A 119 -4.20 -7.01 0.53
C SER A 119 -3.59 -5.67 0.94
N GLU A 120 -2.40 -5.33 0.43
CA GLU A 120 -1.76 -4.04 0.71
C GLU A 120 -2.48 -2.89 -0.01
N LEU A 121 -2.90 -3.08 -1.25
CA LEU A 121 -3.72 -2.09 -1.97
C LEU A 121 -5.07 -1.84 -1.28
N ASP A 122 -5.69 -2.89 -0.75
CA ASP A 122 -6.93 -2.79 0.00
C ASP A 122 -6.74 -2.01 1.32
N LEU A 123 -5.63 -2.25 2.03
CA LEU A 123 -5.28 -1.52 3.25
C LEU A 123 -4.92 -0.07 2.95
N GLU A 124 -4.20 0.19 1.85
CA GLU A 124 -3.90 1.55 1.40
C GLU A 124 -5.18 2.34 1.11
N ALA A 125 -6.09 1.75 0.33
CA ALA A 125 -7.36 2.38 0.05
C ALA A 125 -8.18 2.62 1.35
N PHE A 126 -8.20 1.64 2.24
CA PHE A 126 -8.88 1.75 3.52
C PHE A 126 -8.29 2.85 4.40
N ALA A 127 -6.98 2.93 4.56
CA ALA A 127 -6.30 3.96 5.33
C ALA A 127 -6.62 5.36 4.81
N ALA A 128 -6.51 5.55 3.50
CA ALA A 128 -6.79 6.82 2.84
C ALA A 128 -8.26 7.26 2.98
N ASP A 129 -9.21 6.32 2.87
CA ASP A 129 -10.64 6.62 2.88
C ASP A 129 -11.21 6.76 4.31
N SER A 130 -10.64 6.07 5.31
CA SER A 130 -11.15 6.06 6.70
C SER A 130 -10.37 6.93 7.68
N GLY A 131 -9.16 7.35 7.31
CA GLY A 131 -8.22 8.00 8.23
C GLY A 131 -7.58 7.04 9.23
N ALA A 132 -7.74 5.73 9.07
CA ALA A 132 -7.03 4.75 9.86
C ALA A 132 -5.53 4.78 9.57
N THR A 133 -4.70 4.58 10.59
CA THR A 133 -3.25 4.53 10.43
C THR A 133 -2.78 3.09 10.40
N VAL A 134 -1.98 2.73 9.40
CA VAL A 134 -1.52 1.34 9.21
C VAL A 134 0.00 1.28 9.18
N LEU A 135 0.58 0.40 9.98
CA LEU A 135 2.00 0.04 9.94
C LEU A 135 2.14 -1.42 9.55
N CYS A 136 2.77 -1.67 8.40
CA CYS A 136 3.13 -3.01 7.95
C CYS A 136 4.62 -3.25 8.11
N THR A 137 5.01 -4.32 8.81
CA THR A 137 6.42 -4.67 9.02
C THR A 137 6.78 -5.93 8.25
N TYR A 138 7.93 -5.93 7.61
CA TYR A 138 8.45 -7.03 6.79
C TYR A 138 9.88 -7.34 7.17
N ARG A 139 10.25 -8.63 7.13
CA ARG A 139 11.65 -9.07 7.12
C ARG A 139 12.05 -9.39 5.68
N PRO A 140 12.96 -8.63 5.06
CA PRO A 140 13.32 -8.85 3.66
C PRO A 140 13.79 -10.27 3.35
N GLY A 141 14.52 -10.91 4.28
CA GLY A 141 15.00 -12.29 4.11
C GLY A 141 13.92 -13.38 4.06
N ASP A 142 12.69 -13.04 4.45
CA ASP A 142 11.55 -13.99 4.45
C ASP A 142 10.79 -13.98 3.12
N TRP A 143 11.08 -13.03 2.20
CA TRP A 143 10.32 -12.80 0.99
C TRP A 143 11.16 -12.84 -0.27
N ASP A 144 10.57 -13.33 -1.36
CA ASP A 144 11.16 -13.17 -2.67
C ASP A 144 11.26 -11.67 -3.02
N PRO A 145 12.44 -11.18 -3.46
CA PRO A 145 12.66 -9.78 -3.74
C PRO A 145 11.59 -9.14 -4.65
N PRO A 146 11.16 -9.76 -5.77
CA PRO A 146 10.11 -9.18 -6.62
C PRO A 146 8.77 -8.96 -5.90
N ILE A 147 8.40 -9.83 -4.94
CA ILE A 147 7.18 -9.68 -4.16
C ILE A 147 7.31 -8.49 -3.21
N LEU A 148 8.43 -8.41 -2.52
CA LEU A 148 8.72 -7.32 -1.60
C LEU A 148 8.74 -5.97 -2.32
N ASP A 149 9.33 -5.89 -3.52
CA ASP A 149 9.35 -4.67 -4.34
C ASP A 149 7.94 -4.21 -4.72
N GLN A 150 7.07 -5.13 -5.13
CA GLN A 150 5.67 -4.82 -5.43
C GLN A 150 4.95 -4.23 -4.22
N VAL A 151 5.13 -4.83 -3.04
CA VAL A 151 4.47 -4.34 -1.81
C VAL A 151 4.99 -2.98 -1.39
N ARG A 152 6.32 -2.80 -1.47
CA ARG A 152 6.95 -1.52 -1.10
C ARG A 152 6.41 -0.36 -1.93
N CYS A 153 6.17 -0.59 -3.22
CA CYS A 153 5.66 0.45 -4.12
C CYS A 153 4.24 0.93 -3.79
N VAL A 154 3.45 0.19 -3.02
CA VAL A 154 2.07 0.57 -2.67
C VAL A 154 1.93 1.17 -1.27
N HIS A 155 3.06 1.39 -0.59
CA HIS A 155 3.09 2.14 0.66
C HIS A 155 3.57 3.57 0.38
N PRO A 156 2.76 4.60 0.65
CA PRO A 156 3.19 5.99 0.47
C PRO A 156 4.34 6.36 1.41
N HIS A 157 4.43 5.71 2.57
CA HIS A 157 5.43 6.03 3.57
C HIS A 157 6.33 4.85 3.91
N HIS A 158 7.61 5.15 4.14
CA HIS A 158 8.61 4.18 4.57
C HIS A 158 9.32 4.71 5.80
N VAL A 159 9.54 3.83 6.79
CA VAL A 159 10.31 4.14 8.00
C VAL A 159 11.63 3.40 7.97
N GLY A 160 12.71 4.12 8.29
CA GLY A 160 14.04 3.57 8.49
C GLY A 160 15.14 4.29 7.73
N SER A 161 16.38 4.00 8.10
CA SER A 161 17.59 4.63 7.58
C SER A 161 18.07 4.05 6.23
N ARG A 162 17.33 3.11 5.63
CA ARG A 162 17.74 2.49 4.37
C ARG A 162 17.52 3.44 3.20
N PRO A 163 18.57 3.70 2.41
CA PRO A 163 18.48 4.52 1.21
C PRO A 163 17.64 3.91 0.09
N GLU A 164 17.18 2.67 0.26
CA GLU A 164 16.46 1.91 -0.75
C GLU A 164 14.95 2.13 -0.69
N ALA A 165 14.52 3.40 -0.76
CA ALA A 165 13.13 3.67 -1.10
C ALA A 165 12.84 3.11 -2.51
N PRO A 166 11.63 2.56 -2.76
CA PRO A 166 11.27 2.14 -4.11
C PRO A 166 11.35 3.32 -5.07
N GLY A 167 11.77 3.09 -6.32
CA GLY A 167 11.92 4.11 -7.33
C GLY A 167 10.62 4.89 -7.59
N PHE A 168 9.48 4.22 -7.44
CA PHE A 168 8.14 4.82 -7.58
C PHE A 168 7.22 4.40 -6.44
N ARG A 169 6.09 5.10 -6.30
CA ARG A 169 5.00 4.72 -5.40
C ARG A 169 3.65 4.89 -6.08
N VAL A 170 2.72 4.00 -5.72
CA VAL A 170 1.31 4.06 -6.12
C VAL A 170 0.45 4.03 -4.87
N PHE A 171 -0.27 5.09 -4.61
CA PHE A 171 -1.05 5.25 -3.39
C PHE A 171 -2.35 6.02 -3.62
N ARG A 172 -3.30 5.88 -2.71
CA ARG A 172 -4.63 6.46 -2.81
C ARG A 172 -4.64 7.92 -2.36
N THR A 173 -5.21 8.81 -3.16
CA THR A 173 -5.31 10.25 -2.81
C THR A 173 -6.74 10.79 -2.78
N GLY A 174 -7.72 9.93 -3.01
CA GLY A 174 -9.13 10.29 -2.96
C GLY A 174 -9.98 9.17 -3.50
N GLU A 175 -11.28 9.33 -3.45
CA GLU A 175 -12.23 8.30 -3.90
C GLU A 175 -11.98 7.92 -5.37
N GLY A 176 -11.62 6.66 -5.61
CA GLY A 176 -11.34 6.13 -6.95
C GLY A 176 -10.06 6.64 -7.61
N ARG A 177 -9.22 7.44 -6.95
CA ARG A 177 -7.99 8.03 -7.52
C ARG A 177 -6.74 7.49 -6.87
N TRP A 178 -5.77 7.16 -7.70
CA TRP A 178 -4.44 6.71 -7.29
C TRP A 178 -3.40 7.69 -7.81
N THR A 179 -2.40 7.99 -7.01
CA THR A 179 -1.26 8.80 -7.42
C THR A 179 -0.09 7.90 -7.72
N VAL A 180 0.61 8.20 -8.81
CA VAL A 180 1.89 7.60 -9.17
C VAL A 180 2.96 8.69 -9.03
N SER A 181 4.00 8.41 -8.24
CA SER A 181 5.11 9.35 -8.00
C SER A 181 6.46 8.68 -8.16
N GLY A 182 7.51 9.48 -8.44
CA GLY A 182 8.89 9.03 -8.58
C GLY A 182 9.27 8.58 -9.99
N VAL A 183 10.07 7.54 -10.10
CA VAL A 183 10.73 7.08 -11.34
C VAL A 183 10.26 5.67 -11.69
N ILE A 184 9.71 5.49 -12.87
CA ILE A 184 9.38 4.16 -13.41
C ILE A 184 10.28 3.90 -14.61
N ASP A 185 11.26 3.07 -14.40
CA ASP A 185 12.25 2.60 -15.37
C ASP A 185 12.16 1.09 -15.58
N ALA A 186 13.11 0.53 -16.31
CA ALA A 186 13.15 -0.90 -16.60
C ALA A 186 13.20 -1.78 -15.34
N GLU A 187 13.83 -1.31 -14.25
CA GLU A 187 13.87 -2.05 -12.97
C GLU A 187 12.52 -2.03 -12.26
N GLY A 188 11.83 -0.88 -12.26
CA GLY A 188 10.52 -0.69 -11.66
C GLY A 188 9.36 -1.26 -12.49
N ALA A 189 9.53 -1.47 -13.79
CA ALA A 189 8.46 -1.83 -14.72
C ALA A 189 7.68 -3.09 -14.31
N ALA A 190 8.37 -4.14 -13.84
CA ALA A 190 7.72 -5.39 -13.44
C ALA A 190 6.78 -5.20 -12.23
N ALA A 191 7.25 -4.49 -11.21
CA ALA A 191 6.46 -4.16 -10.03
C ALA A 191 5.27 -3.25 -10.38
N PHE A 192 5.51 -2.22 -11.21
CA PHE A 192 4.46 -1.32 -11.69
C PHE A 192 3.38 -2.09 -12.46
N GLY A 193 3.76 -2.99 -13.36
CA GLY A 193 2.82 -3.83 -14.10
C GLY A 193 1.98 -4.74 -13.20
N ALA A 194 2.57 -5.29 -12.12
CA ALA A 194 1.82 -6.07 -11.14
C ALA A 194 0.79 -5.22 -10.38
N VAL A 195 1.18 -4.02 -9.95
CA VAL A 195 0.27 -3.06 -9.29
C VAL A 195 -0.89 -2.68 -10.22
N LEU A 196 -0.59 -2.32 -11.47
CA LEU A 196 -1.62 -1.97 -12.46
C LEU A 196 -2.62 -3.11 -12.67
N ARG A 197 -2.14 -4.34 -12.89
CA ARG A 197 -3.02 -5.50 -13.06
C ARG A 197 -3.95 -5.72 -11.86
N SER A 198 -3.45 -5.58 -10.64
CA SER A 198 -4.27 -5.67 -9.43
C SER A 198 -5.31 -4.56 -9.36
N LEU A 199 -4.95 -3.31 -9.66
CA LEU A 199 -5.88 -2.18 -9.64
C LEU A 199 -6.95 -2.29 -10.73
N VAL A 200 -6.55 -2.60 -11.97
CA VAL A 200 -7.46 -2.72 -13.11
C VAL A 200 -8.43 -3.89 -12.90
N ALA A 201 -8.01 -4.98 -12.25
CA ALA A 201 -8.89 -6.13 -11.99
C ALA A 201 -10.14 -5.76 -11.16
N HIS A 202 -10.09 -4.70 -10.34
CA HIS A 202 -11.14 -4.33 -9.40
C HIS A 202 -11.86 -3.01 -9.74
N ALA A 203 -11.50 -2.34 -10.85
CA ALA A 203 -12.08 -1.07 -11.25
C ALA A 203 -12.59 -1.11 -12.69
N THR A 204 -13.74 -0.52 -12.98
CA THR A 204 -14.22 -0.28 -14.36
C THR A 204 -13.46 0.85 -15.04
N THR A 205 -13.05 1.84 -14.26
CA THR A 205 -12.20 2.97 -14.67
C THR A 205 -11.13 3.16 -13.63
N LEU A 206 -9.86 3.07 -14.03
CA LEU A 206 -8.72 3.36 -13.18
C LEU A 206 -8.24 4.79 -13.47
N ARG A 207 -8.19 5.65 -12.43
CA ARG A 207 -7.65 7.01 -12.53
C ARG A 207 -6.30 7.08 -11.82
N LEU A 208 -5.28 7.44 -12.59
CA LEU A 208 -3.91 7.62 -12.11
C LEU A 208 -3.51 9.09 -12.25
N THR A 209 -3.18 9.74 -11.15
CA THR A 209 -2.62 11.09 -11.12
C THR A 209 -1.10 11.00 -11.14
N CYS A 210 -0.46 11.63 -12.12
CA CYS A 210 0.96 11.52 -12.40
C CYS A 210 1.71 12.86 -12.30
N HIS A 211 1.19 13.83 -11.53
CA HIS A 211 1.86 15.14 -11.35
C HIS A 211 3.26 15.02 -10.72
N ASP A 212 3.43 14.03 -9.82
CA ASP A 212 4.68 13.77 -9.10
C ASP A 212 5.52 12.65 -9.75
N LEU A 213 5.18 12.25 -10.98
CA LEU A 213 5.95 11.30 -11.76
C LEU A 213 7.11 12.01 -12.43
N GLU A 214 8.33 11.72 -11.97
CA GLU A 214 9.55 12.37 -12.42
C GLU A 214 10.03 11.80 -13.76
N PHE A 215 9.94 10.47 -13.92
CA PHE A 215 10.39 9.78 -15.12
C PHE A 215 9.53 8.55 -15.41
N PHE A 216 9.28 8.31 -16.69
CA PHE A 216 8.51 7.16 -17.17
C PHE A 216 9.09 6.70 -18.50
N ASP A 217 9.79 5.57 -18.49
CA ASP A 217 10.45 5.05 -19.69
C ASP A 217 9.55 4.15 -20.54
N ALA A 218 10.13 3.64 -21.63
CA ALA A 218 9.43 2.77 -22.57
C ALA A 218 9.00 1.43 -21.94
N ALA A 219 9.76 0.90 -20.96
CA ALA A 219 9.40 -0.33 -20.28
C ALA A 219 8.17 -0.13 -19.40
N GLY A 220 8.16 0.97 -18.63
CA GLY A 220 6.99 1.38 -17.85
C GLY A 220 5.76 1.63 -18.71
N MET A 221 5.93 2.32 -19.86
CA MET A 221 4.84 2.54 -20.82
C MET A 221 4.31 1.24 -21.42
N SER A 222 5.18 0.28 -21.72
CA SER A 222 4.78 -1.01 -22.26
C SER A 222 3.91 -1.79 -21.26
N VAL A 223 4.32 -1.86 -19.99
CA VAL A 223 3.51 -2.59 -18.98
C VAL A 223 2.18 -1.90 -18.68
N LEU A 224 2.10 -0.57 -18.81
CA LEU A 224 0.83 0.16 -18.74
C LEU A 224 -0.10 -0.22 -19.91
N ALA A 225 0.43 -0.23 -21.14
CA ALA A 225 -0.32 -0.62 -22.32
C ALA A 225 -0.80 -2.08 -22.23
N ASP A 226 0.07 -2.98 -21.76
CA ASP A 226 -0.25 -4.40 -21.61
C ASP A 226 -1.31 -4.63 -20.53
N ALA A 227 -1.21 -3.95 -19.39
CA ALA A 227 -2.22 -4.04 -18.34
C ALA A 227 -3.59 -3.53 -18.79
N ALA A 228 -3.61 -2.45 -19.57
CA ALA A 228 -4.85 -1.89 -20.13
C ALA A 228 -5.49 -2.83 -21.16
N ARG A 229 -4.69 -3.48 -22.03
CA ARG A 229 -5.18 -4.43 -23.05
C ARG A 229 -5.82 -5.68 -22.46
N LEU A 230 -5.40 -6.11 -21.27
CA LEU A 230 -5.99 -7.29 -20.61
C LEU A 230 -7.48 -7.12 -20.29
N LEU A 231 -7.96 -5.89 -20.24
CA LEU A 231 -9.33 -5.57 -19.85
C LEU A 231 -9.93 -4.53 -20.81
N PRO A 232 -10.26 -4.92 -22.05
CA PRO A 232 -10.65 -3.99 -23.11
C PRO A 232 -11.92 -3.17 -22.83
N GLU A 233 -12.77 -3.64 -21.92
CA GLU A 233 -13.98 -2.89 -21.50
C GLU A 233 -13.69 -1.87 -20.38
N ARG A 234 -12.43 -1.71 -19.97
CA ARG A 234 -12.02 -0.81 -18.88
C ARG A 234 -11.09 0.25 -19.43
N VAL A 235 -11.13 1.43 -18.82
CA VAL A 235 -10.32 2.57 -19.24
C VAL A 235 -9.37 2.97 -18.12
N VAL A 236 -8.12 3.19 -18.49
CA VAL A 236 -7.11 3.81 -17.62
C VAL A 236 -7.00 5.29 -18.02
N ILE A 237 -7.29 6.17 -17.09
CA ILE A 237 -7.16 7.62 -17.26
C ILE A 237 -5.90 8.08 -16.53
N ILE A 238 -4.97 8.67 -17.26
CA ILE A 238 -3.73 9.27 -16.73
C ILE A 238 -3.94 10.78 -16.68
N GLU A 239 -3.95 11.36 -15.49
CA GLU A 239 -4.11 12.80 -15.24
C GLU A 239 -2.75 13.42 -14.89
N GLY A 240 -2.41 14.57 -15.47
CA GLY A 240 -1.20 15.32 -15.13
C GLY A 240 0.12 14.74 -15.64
N ALA A 241 0.07 13.85 -16.64
CA ALA A 241 1.29 13.43 -17.33
C ALA A 241 1.94 14.64 -18.03
N ASN A 242 3.23 14.81 -17.82
CA ASN A 242 3.98 15.89 -18.46
C ASN A 242 4.04 15.72 -20.00
N GLU A 243 4.42 16.77 -20.71
CA GLU A 243 4.43 16.77 -22.18
C GLU A 243 5.36 15.70 -22.76
N THR A 244 6.51 15.46 -22.13
CA THR A 244 7.47 14.43 -22.56
C THR A 244 6.86 13.04 -22.48
N VAL A 245 6.17 12.72 -21.40
CA VAL A 245 5.50 11.41 -21.23
C VAL A 245 4.43 11.23 -22.32
N ARG A 246 3.61 12.25 -22.58
CA ARG A 246 2.57 12.18 -23.62
C ARG A 246 3.16 12.04 -25.02
N LEU A 247 4.23 12.77 -25.32
CA LEU A 247 4.92 12.66 -26.60
C LEU A 247 5.54 11.25 -26.78
N CYS A 248 6.25 10.75 -25.78
CA CYS A 248 6.85 9.42 -25.81
C CYS A 248 5.78 8.32 -25.97
N TRP A 249 4.64 8.44 -25.27
CA TRP A 249 3.51 7.53 -25.43
C TRP A 249 3.02 7.44 -26.88
N GLY A 250 2.83 8.60 -27.53
CA GLY A 250 2.43 8.66 -28.93
C GLY A 250 3.48 8.07 -29.89
N LEU A 251 4.76 8.44 -29.69
CA LEU A 251 5.87 7.94 -30.50
C LEU A 251 6.11 6.44 -30.34
N SER A 252 5.82 5.87 -29.19
CA SER A 252 5.90 4.42 -28.93
C SER A 252 4.74 3.63 -29.55
N GLY A 253 3.79 4.28 -30.22
CA GLY A 253 2.68 3.62 -30.88
C GLY A 253 1.57 3.12 -29.94
N PHE A 254 1.54 3.60 -28.69
CA PHE A 254 0.52 3.20 -27.71
C PHE A 254 -0.76 4.05 -27.76
N ALA A 255 -0.73 5.19 -28.45
CA ALA A 255 -1.90 6.06 -28.62
C ALA A 255 -2.84 5.53 -29.73
N VAL A 256 -3.36 4.32 -29.56
CA VAL A 256 -4.22 3.62 -30.50
C VAL A 256 -5.48 3.09 -29.79
N PRO A 257 -6.60 2.90 -30.49
CA PRO A 257 -7.88 2.48 -29.88
C PRO A 257 -7.80 1.13 -29.12
N GLU A 258 -6.88 0.25 -29.51
CA GLU A 258 -6.68 -1.06 -28.90
C GLU A 258 -5.99 -0.99 -27.53
N VAL A 259 -5.48 0.19 -27.17
CA VAL A 259 -4.89 0.47 -25.84
C VAL A 259 -5.82 1.46 -25.13
N PRO A 260 -6.72 1.00 -24.24
CA PRO A 260 -7.72 1.85 -23.61
C PRO A 260 -7.10 2.72 -22.49
N VAL A 261 -6.11 3.54 -22.85
CA VAL A 261 -5.45 4.53 -21.99
C VAL A 261 -5.73 5.92 -22.54
N VAL A 262 -6.26 6.79 -21.69
CA VAL A 262 -6.54 8.19 -22.01
C VAL A 262 -5.64 9.07 -21.16
N MET A 263 -4.76 9.85 -21.79
CA MET A 263 -3.93 10.83 -21.11
C MET A 263 -4.58 12.22 -21.19
N VAL A 264 -4.85 12.79 -20.03
CA VAL A 264 -5.40 14.15 -19.89
C VAL A 264 -4.37 15.07 -19.25
N PRO A 265 -4.41 16.38 -19.57
CA PRO A 265 -3.48 17.36 -18.97
C PRO A 265 -3.52 17.40 -17.45
#